data_57eaff6f2b1fada74ff5bcd15e7dec7a
#
_entry.id   57eaff6f2b1fada74ff5bcd15e7dec7a
#
_cell.length_a   1.000
_cell.length_b   1.000
_cell.length_c   1.000
_cell.angle_alpha   90.00
_cell.angle_beta   90.00
_cell.angle_gamma   90.00
#
_symmetry.space_group_name_H-M   'P 1'
#
loop_
_entity.id
_entity.type
_entity.pdbx_description
1 polymer ?
#
loop_
_entity_poly.entity_id
_entity_poly.type
_entity_poly.pdbx_seq_one_letter_code
_entity_poly.pdbx_strand_id
1 'polypeptide(L)'
;EENLDLFDYYVITPHFPLDAASQKRVLKILTRIPNRKLILVDHWMKELPGNYGAVYQDFANDAYEGLGYGLKKLKTCSRFNVVTLPSSLYYASVGEAVERFCRDNDIAVEFHTEITPEIIREKEVYLILNSQYDLGLIELVRRARELNFRVGRDISIISYNESPINEIIL
;
A
#
# COMPACT_ATOMS: atom_id res chain seq x y z
N GLU A 1 -10.29 -34.20 9.25
CA GLU A 1 -9.13 -34.12 8.31
C GLU A 1 -9.67 -33.79 6.95
N GLU A 2 -9.36 -32.60 6.51
CA GLU A 2 -9.82 -32.07 5.25
C GLU A 2 -9.16 -32.81 4.10
N ASN A 3 -9.99 -33.29 3.17
CA ASN A 3 -9.55 -34.00 2.00
C ASN A 3 -8.83 -33.08 1.01
N LEU A 4 -7.54 -32.89 1.20
CA LEU A 4 -6.68 -32.14 0.26
C LEU A 4 -6.54 -32.86 -1.12
N ASP A 5 -7.20 -33.99 -1.29
CA ASP A 5 -7.24 -34.72 -2.56
C ASP A 5 -8.50 -34.45 -3.38
N LEU A 6 -9.48 -33.71 -2.82
CA LEU A 6 -10.74 -33.39 -3.52
C LEU A 6 -10.57 -32.48 -4.73
N PHE A 7 -9.51 -31.66 -4.74
CA PHE A 7 -9.29 -30.69 -5.81
C PHE A 7 -7.93 -30.90 -6.48
N ASP A 8 -7.88 -30.62 -7.76
CA ASP A 8 -6.64 -30.68 -8.54
C ASP A 8 -5.72 -29.53 -8.18
N TYR A 9 -6.28 -28.34 -7.90
CA TYR A 9 -5.55 -27.13 -7.54
C TYR A 9 -6.24 -26.34 -6.43
N TYR A 10 -5.42 -25.63 -5.64
CA TYR A 10 -5.83 -24.67 -4.62
C TYR A 10 -5.31 -23.30 -5.00
N VAL A 11 -6.20 -22.40 -5.38
CA VAL A 11 -5.88 -21.00 -5.68
C VAL A 11 -6.23 -20.17 -4.45
N ILE A 12 -5.25 -19.51 -3.87
CA ILE A 12 -5.39 -18.81 -2.58
C ILE A 12 -4.89 -17.38 -2.72
N THR A 13 -5.73 -16.42 -2.31
CA THR A 13 -5.34 -15.03 -2.11
C THR A 13 -4.96 -14.85 -0.64
N PRO A 14 -3.68 -14.64 -0.29
CA PRO A 14 -3.22 -14.69 1.09
C PRO A 14 -3.46 -13.38 1.86
N HIS A 15 -4.69 -12.88 1.88
CA HIS A 15 -5.10 -11.72 2.67
C HIS A 15 -5.45 -12.13 4.11
N PHE A 16 -4.46 -12.63 4.83
CA PHE A 16 -4.59 -13.08 6.21
C PHE A 16 -4.18 -12.00 7.21
N PRO A 17 -4.67 -12.06 8.47
CA PRO A 17 -4.21 -11.16 9.51
C PRO A 17 -2.69 -11.21 9.70
N LEU A 18 -2.07 -10.06 9.92
CA LEU A 18 -0.61 -9.92 9.98
C LEU A 18 -0.01 -10.27 11.35
N ASP A 19 -0.84 -10.57 12.37
CA ASP A 19 -0.33 -10.98 13.66
C ASP A 19 0.40 -12.33 13.60
N ALA A 20 1.45 -12.46 14.39
CA ALA A 20 2.36 -13.62 14.34
C ALA A 20 1.65 -14.96 14.59
N ALA A 21 0.59 -15.00 15.41
CA ALA A 21 -0.14 -16.23 15.72
C ALA A 21 -0.97 -16.68 14.51
N SER A 22 -1.63 -15.75 13.83
CA SER A 22 -2.39 -16.01 12.59
C SER A 22 -1.46 -16.43 11.46
N GLN A 23 -0.36 -15.74 11.25
CA GLN A 23 0.64 -16.07 10.23
C GLN A 23 1.20 -17.48 10.43
N LYS A 24 1.57 -17.86 11.66
CA LYS A 24 2.04 -19.22 11.97
C LYS A 24 0.99 -20.27 11.69
N ARG A 25 -0.28 -19.99 11.96
CA ARG A 25 -1.40 -20.90 11.71
C ARG A 25 -1.66 -21.09 10.22
N VAL A 26 -1.62 -20.00 9.46
CA VAL A 26 -1.75 -20.00 8.00
C VAL A 26 -0.64 -20.82 7.36
N LEU A 27 0.63 -20.57 7.70
CA LEU A 27 1.76 -21.34 7.18
C LEU A 27 1.58 -22.84 7.46
N LYS A 28 1.18 -23.22 8.68
CA LYS A 28 0.91 -24.61 9.04
C LYS A 28 -0.19 -25.26 8.16
N ILE A 29 -1.19 -24.49 7.75
CA ILE A 29 -2.26 -24.99 6.87
C ILE A 29 -1.73 -25.09 5.43
N LEU A 30 -1.10 -24.05 4.92
CA LEU A 30 -0.63 -24.01 3.53
C LEU A 30 0.44 -25.05 3.25
N THR A 31 1.34 -25.33 4.20
CA THR A 31 2.36 -26.39 4.05
C THR A 31 1.80 -27.81 3.96
N ARG A 32 0.53 -28.01 4.30
CA ARG A 32 -0.16 -29.30 4.09
C ARG A 32 -0.62 -29.52 2.65
N ILE A 33 -0.74 -28.44 1.86
CA ILE A 33 -1.12 -28.52 0.45
C ILE A 33 0.12 -28.90 -0.35
N PRO A 34 0.07 -29.94 -1.18
CA PRO A 34 1.18 -30.29 -2.06
C PRO A 34 1.55 -29.10 -2.96
N ASN A 35 2.82 -28.72 -3.00
CA ASN A 35 3.28 -27.55 -3.76
C ASN A 35 2.81 -27.51 -5.22
N ARG A 36 2.76 -28.69 -5.87
CA ARG A 36 2.27 -28.82 -7.27
C ARG A 36 0.79 -28.48 -7.45
N LYS A 37 0.01 -28.43 -6.36
CA LYS A 37 -1.42 -28.09 -6.35
C LYS A 37 -1.68 -26.67 -5.83
N LEU A 38 -0.68 -25.98 -5.28
CA LEU A 38 -0.83 -24.66 -4.66
C LEU A 38 -0.48 -23.55 -5.65
N ILE A 39 -1.38 -22.58 -5.76
CA ILE A 39 -1.18 -21.32 -6.51
C ILE A 39 -1.56 -20.16 -5.57
N LEU A 40 -0.60 -19.29 -5.26
CA LEU A 40 -0.88 -18.04 -4.57
C LEU A 40 -1.13 -16.92 -5.59
N VAL A 41 -2.11 -16.08 -5.30
CA VAL A 41 -2.50 -14.96 -6.17
C VAL A 41 -2.50 -13.66 -5.37
N ASP A 42 -2.02 -12.58 -5.97
CA ASP A 42 -1.99 -11.22 -5.45
C ASP A 42 -0.82 -10.93 -4.50
N HIS A 43 -0.53 -11.79 -3.55
CA HIS A 43 0.55 -11.59 -2.59
C HIS A 43 1.45 -12.82 -2.47
N TRP A 44 2.76 -12.62 -2.53
CA TRP A 44 3.73 -13.69 -2.32
C TRP A 44 4.08 -13.85 -0.84
N MET A 45 4.02 -15.08 -0.34
CA MET A 45 4.39 -15.42 1.02
C MET A 45 5.83 -15.92 1.08
N LYS A 46 6.76 -15.02 1.42
CA LYS A 46 8.20 -15.33 1.48
C LYS A 46 8.54 -16.46 2.45
N GLU A 47 7.77 -16.58 3.53
CA GLU A 47 7.97 -17.56 4.59
C GLU A 47 7.43 -18.95 4.23
N LEU A 48 6.63 -19.08 3.18
CA LEU A 48 6.09 -20.36 2.75
C LEU A 48 7.15 -21.14 1.96
N PRO A 49 7.62 -22.29 2.48
CA PRO A 49 8.66 -23.06 1.82
C PRO A 49 8.13 -23.84 0.62
N GLY A 50 9.00 -24.10 -0.34
CA GLY A 50 8.73 -24.99 -1.46
C GLY A 50 8.58 -24.28 -2.80
N ASN A 51 8.37 -25.07 -3.86
CA ASN A 51 8.17 -24.60 -5.23
C ASN A 51 6.69 -24.71 -5.61
N TYR A 52 5.95 -23.65 -5.43
CA TYR A 52 4.52 -23.52 -5.73
C TYR A 52 4.29 -22.44 -6.81
N GLY A 53 3.13 -22.45 -7.45
CA GLY A 53 2.74 -21.39 -8.38
C GLY A 53 2.44 -20.09 -7.64
N ALA A 54 2.92 -18.95 -8.17
CA ALA A 54 2.57 -17.64 -7.63
C ALA A 54 2.40 -16.62 -8.76
N VAL A 55 1.33 -15.83 -8.67
CA VAL A 55 1.09 -14.64 -9.48
C VAL A 55 0.81 -13.49 -8.52
N TYR A 56 1.73 -12.56 -8.40
CA TYR A 56 1.66 -11.50 -7.39
C TYR A 56 2.05 -10.15 -7.97
N GLN A 57 1.64 -9.09 -7.28
CA GLN A 57 2.07 -7.72 -7.57
C GLN A 57 3.39 -7.43 -6.86
N ASP A 58 4.32 -6.82 -7.56
CA ASP A 58 5.56 -6.32 -6.97
C ASP A 58 5.34 -4.89 -6.44
N PHE A 59 4.54 -4.79 -5.38
CA PHE A 59 4.13 -3.51 -4.78
C PHE A 59 5.29 -2.55 -4.52
N ALA A 60 6.44 -3.09 -4.12
CA ALA A 60 7.61 -2.27 -3.84
C ALA A 60 8.21 -1.65 -5.11
N ASN A 61 8.37 -2.47 -6.15
CA ASN A 61 8.93 -1.98 -7.42
C ASN A 61 7.94 -1.09 -8.16
N ASP A 62 6.67 -1.50 -8.20
CA ASP A 62 5.60 -0.73 -8.85
C ASP A 62 5.44 0.66 -8.22
N ALA A 63 5.49 0.77 -6.88
CA ALA A 63 5.45 2.04 -6.17
C ALA A 63 6.68 2.90 -6.48
N TYR A 64 7.87 2.33 -6.45
CA TYR A 64 9.11 3.04 -6.76
C TYR A 64 9.13 3.60 -8.19
N GLU A 65 8.81 2.77 -9.17
CA GLU A 65 8.76 3.16 -10.59
C GLU A 65 7.63 4.16 -10.86
N GLY A 66 6.44 3.92 -10.27
CA GLY A 66 5.30 4.83 -10.38
C GLY A 66 5.62 6.25 -9.90
N LEU A 67 6.32 6.38 -8.77
CA LEU A 67 6.80 7.67 -8.27
C LEU A 67 7.82 8.32 -9.21
N GLY A 68 8.62 7.51 -9.91
CA GLY A 68 9.58 7.98 -10.91
C GLY A 68 8.95 8.81 -12.01
N TYR A 69 7.75 8.44 -12.48
CA TYR A 69 7.02 9.22 -13.49
C TYR A 69 6.62 10.62 -12.98
N GLY A 70 6.41 10.77 -11.67
CA GLY A 70 6.09 12.05 -11.01
C GLY A 70 7.30 12.84 -10.51
N LEU A 71 8.52 12.33 -10.62
CA LEU A 71 9.70 12.88 -9.95
C LEU A 71 9.90 14.38 -10.15
N LYS A 72 9.72 14.88 -11.37
CA LYS A 72 9.88 16.31 -11.68
C LYS A 72 8.95 17.18 -10.83
N LYS A 73 7.71 16.73 -10.61
CA LYS A 73 6.73 17.43 -9.77
C LYS A 73 7.04 17.22 -8.29
N LEU A 74 7.41 16.02 -7.88
CA LEU A 74 7.75 15.70 -6.50
C LEU A 74 8.92 16.52 -5.97
N LYS A 75 9.93 16.79 -6.80
CA LYS A 75 11.06 17.68 -6.45
C LYS A 75 10.69 19.14 -6.23
N THR A 76 9.49 19.57 -6.61
CA THR A 76 9.00 20.94 -6.30
C THR A 76 8.26 21.00 -4.98
N CYS A 77 7.97 19.88 -4.37
CA CYS A 77 7.31 19.79 -3.07
C CYS A 77 8.36 19.87 -1.95
N SER A 78 7.99 20.48 -0.82
CA SER A 78 8.87 20.61 0.34
C SER A 78 9.01 19.32 1.13
N ARG A 79 7.99 18.44 1.07
CA ARG A 79 7.96 17.17 1.79
C ARG A 79 7.00 16.18 1.14
N PHE A 80 7.31 14.90 1.28
CA PHE A 80 6.45 13.77 0.93
C PHE A 80 5.86 13.16 2.21
N ASN A 81 4.54 13.16 2.33
CA ASN A 81 3.84 12.60 3.48
C ASN A 81 3.15 11.30 3.07
N VAL A 82 3.36 10.24 3.83
CA VAL A 82 2.69 8.95 3.65
C VAL A 82 1.70 8.76 4.79
N VAL A 83 0.43 8.61 4.47
CA VAL A 83 -0.61 8.34 5.46
C VAL A 83 -1.06 6.89 5.32
N THR A 84 -0.80 6.08 6.34
CA THR A 84 -1.10 4.66 6.31
C THR A 84 -1.28 4.08 7.70
N LEU A 85 -2.06 2.99 7.80
CA LEU A 85 -2.17 2.22 9.02
C LEU A 85 -1.09 1.12 9.03
N PRO A 86 -0.37 0.91 10.15
CA PRO A 86 0.63 -0.14 10.27
C PRO A 86 0.10 -1.56 10.03
N SER A 87 -1.21 -1.77 10.19
CA SER A 87 -1.89 -3.04 9.90
C SER A 87 -2.23 -3.26 8.42
N SER A 88 -1.96 -2.29 7.55
CA SER A 88 -2.18 -2.44 6.12
C SER A 88 -1.22 -3.46 5.52
N LEU A 89 -1.74 -4.36 4.67
CA LEU A 89 -0.93 -5.33 3.92
C LEU A 89 0.13 -4.66 3.03
N TYR A 90 -0.15 -3.45 2.56
CA TYR A 90 0.73 -2.68 1.67
C TYR A 90 1.76 -1.83 2.44
N TYR A 91 1.60 -1.67 3.75
CA TYR A 91 2.42 -0.77 4.55
C TYR A 91 3.91 -1.05 4.42
N ALA A 92 4.32 -2.30 4.63
CA ALA A 92 5.73 -2.66 4.60
C ALA A 92 6.34 -2.45 3.20
N SER A 93 5.74 -3.04 2.17
CA SER A 93 6.32 -3.04 0.82
C SER A 93 6.29 -1.67 0.16
N VAL A 94 5.15 -0.98 0.21
CA VAL A 94 4.99 0.35 -0.42
C VAL A 94 5.71 1.41 0.41
N GLY A 95 5.61 1.35 1.74
CA GLY A 95 6.30 2.30 2.64
C GLY A 95 7.81 2.27 2.46
N GLU A 96 8.42 1.07 2.46
CA GLU A 96 9.85 0.91 2.20
C GLU A 96 10.27 1.41 0.81
N ALA A 97 9.44 1.19 -0.20
CA ALA A 97 9.69 1.68 -1.56
C ALA A 97 9.65 3.21 -1.63
N VAL A 98 8.67 3.84 -0.97
CA VAL A 98 8.57 5.31 -0.89
C VAL A 98 9.77 5.90 -0.16
N GLU A 99 10.15 5.31 0.99
CA GLU A 99 11.32 5.76 1.76
C GLU A 99 12.61 5.66 0.92
N ARG A 100 12.81 4.54 0.23
CA ARG A 100 13.95 4.34 -0.67
C ARG A 100 13.93 5.37 -1.80
N PHE A 101 12.78 5.57 -2.46
CA PHE A 101 12.64 6.53 -3.55
C PHE A 101 12.94 7.96 -3.09
N CYS A 102 12.41 8.38 -1.95
CA CYS A 102 12.65 9.71 -1.39
C CYS A 102 14.13 9.92 -1.04
N ARG A 103 14.76 8.93 -0.41
CA ARG A 103 16.19 8.96 -0.10
C ARG A 103 17.06 9.06 -1.37
N ASP A 104 16.78 8.26 -2.39
CA ASP A 104 17.54 8.21 -3.64
C ASP A 104 17.40 9.52 -4.46
N ASN A 105 16.39 10.33 -4.16
CA ASN A 105 16.08 11.58 -4.88
C ASN A 105 16.19 12.84 -4.01
N ASP A 106 16.72 12.75 -2.78
CA ASP A 106 16.86 13.85 -1.83
C ASP A 106 15.53 14.55 -1.49
N ILE A 107 14.45 13.75 -1.34
CA ILE A 107 13.11 14.25 -0.95
C ILE A 107 12.89 13.92 0.54
N ALA A 108 12.52 14.93 1.34
CA ALA A 108 12.14 14.70 2.73
C ALA A 108 10.84 13.88 2.79
N VAL A 109 10.79 12.83 3.62
CA VAL A 109 9.61 11.97 3.80
C VAL A 109 9.21 11.87 5.27
N GLU A 110 7.90 11.84 5.52
CA GLU A 110 7.32 11.66 6.84
C GLU A 110 6.14 10.68 6.78
N PHE A 111 6.00 9.81 7.80
CA PHE A 111 4.96 8.81 7.89
C PHE A 111 3.97 9.15 9.00
N HIS A 112 2.67 9.07 8.69
CA HIS A 112 1.58 9.38 9.57
C HIS A 112 0.59 8.21 9.64
N THR A 113 -0.03 8.03 10.80
CA THR A 113 -1.10 7.02 10.99
C THR A 113 -2.50 7.60 10.90
N GLU A 114 -2.61 8.94 10.97
CA GLU A 114 -3.87 9.66 10.90
C GLU A 114 -3.69 11.00 10.20
N ILE A 115 -4.79 11.58 9.76
CA ILE A 115 -4.81 12.90 9.12
C ILE A 115 -5.31 13.90 10.15
N THR A 116 -4.41 14.79 10.58
CA THR A 116 -4.72 15.92 11.45
C THR A 116 -4.41 17.24 10.74
N PRO A 117 -5.00 18.38 11.16
CA PRO A 117 -4.69 19.68 10.56
C PRO A 117 -3.20 20.05 10.62
N GLU A 118 -2.50 19.58 11.65
CA GLU A 118 -1.09 19.90 11.91
C GLU A 118 -0.13 19.28 10.89
N ILE A 119 -0.53 18.16 10.27
CA ILE A 119 0.31 17.51 9.25
C ILE A 119 0.11 18.13 7.85
N ILE A 120 -0.94 18.95 7.65
CA ILE A 120 -1.27 19.48 6.32
C ILE A 120 -0.61 20.84 6.14
N ARG A 121 0.31 20.94 5.16
CA ARG A 121 1.07 22.15 4.89
C ARG A 121 1.15 22.45 3.40
N GLU A 122 1.31 23.72 3.10
CA GLU A 122 1.47 24.20 1.72
C GLU A 122 2.74 23.63 1.06
N LYS A 123 2.65 23.32 -0.22
CA LYS A 123 3.72 22.74 -1.06
C LYS A 123 4.17 21.35 -0.64
N GLU A 124 3.35 20.62 0.10
CA GLU A 124 3.61 19.22 0.42
C GLU A 124 2.76 18.28 -0.44
N VAL A 125 3.21 17.02 -0.55
CA VAL A 125 2.51 15.96 -1.25
C VAL A 125 2.11 14.87 -0.26
N TYR A 126 0.93 14.29 -0.46
CA TYR A 126 0.34 13.27 0.42
C TYR A 126 0.01 12.02 -0.39
N LEU A 127 0.57 10.88 0.00
CA LEU A 127 0.21 9.55 -0.48
C LEU A 127 -0.67 8.87 0.56
N ILE A 128 -1.88 8.49 0.17
CA ILE A 128 -2.83 7.83 1.06
C ILE A 128 -2.86 6.33 0.74
N LEU A 129 -2.49 5.48 1.71
CA LEU A 129 -2.43 4.03 1.55
C LEU A 129 -3.55 3.27 2.30
N ASN A 130 -4.34 3.93 3.13
CA ASN A 130 -5.33 3.31 4.01
C ASN A 130 -6.77 3.40 3.49
N SER A 131 -6.95 3.53 2.20
CA SER A 131 -8.26 3.85 1.59
C SER A 131 -9.12 2.62 1.32
N GLN A 132 -9.45 1.79 2.30
CA GLN A 132 -10.45 0.73 2.08
C GLN A 132 -11.81 1.27 1.58
N TYR A 133 -12.12 2.57 1.84
CA TYR A 133 -13.35 3.24 1.40
C TYR A 133 -13.09 4.72 1.09
N ASP A 134 -11.91 5.07 0.63
CA ASP A 134 -11.50 6.46 0.32
C ASP A 134 -11.60 7.45 1.50
N LEU A 135 -11.85 6.94 2.72
CA LEU A 135 -12.06 7.79 3.91
C LEU A 135 -10.85 8.67 4.21
N GLY A 136 -9.65 8.13 4.05
CA GLY A 136 -8.41 8.91 4.23
C GLY A 136 -8.30 10.04 3.23
N LEU A 137 -8.63 9.79 1.96
CA LEU A 137 -8.61 10.81 0.92
C LEU A 137 -9.67 11.89 1.16
N ILE A 138 -10.89 11.48 1.52
CA ILE A 138 -11.97 12.41 1.86
C ILE A 138 -11.57 13.30 3.05
N GLU A 139 -11.02 12.71 4.10
CA GLU A 139 -10.58 13.44 5.29
C GLU A 139 -9.48 14.45 4.97
N LEU A 140 -8.47 14.04 4.19
CA LEU A 140 -7.40 14.95 3.76
C LEU A 140 -7.94 16.15 2.99
N VAL A 141 -8.82 15.91 2.00
CA VAL A 141 -9.40 17.00 1.19
C VAL A 141 -10.29 17.91 2.03
N ARG A 142 -11.08 17.34 2.96
CA ARG A 142 -11.91 18.12 3.88
C ARG A 142 -11.05 19.04 4.75
N ARG A 143 -10.00 18.51 5.38
CA ARG A 143 -9.08 19.29 6.22
C ARG A 143 -8.32 20.34 5.42
N ALA A 144 -7.85 19.99 4.22
CA ALA A 144 -7.21 20.97 3.35
C ALA A 144 -8.14 22.16 3.04
N ARG A 145 -9.41 21.90 2.76
CA ARG A 145 -10.42 22.96 2.52
C ARG A 145 -10.67 23.82 3.77
N GLU A 146 -10.73 23.22 4.96
CA GLU A 146 -10.84 23.94 6.23
C GLU A 146 -9.66 24.90 6.45
N LEU A 147 -8.46 24.51 6.00
CA LEU A 147 -7.25 25.34 6.02
C LEU A 147 -7.13 26.32 4.83
N ASN A 148 -8.13 26.38 3.94
CA ASN A 148 -8.15 27.16 2.71
C ASN A 148 -7.09 26.73 1.69
N PHE A 149 -6.61 25.49 1.71
CA PHE A 149 -5.72 24.93 0.71
C PHE A 149 -6.50 24.29 -0.44
N ARG A 150 -6.02 24.51 -1.66
CA ARG A 150 -6.55 23.91 -2.88
C ARG A 150 -5.67 22.74 -3.32
N VAL A 151 -6.29 21.58 -3.49
CA VAL A 151 -5.62 20.40 -4.04
C VAL A 151 -5.16 20.70 -5.48
N GLY A 152 -3.98 20.21 -5.82
CA GLY A 152 -3.33 20.44 -7.12
C GLY A 152 -2.61 21.77 -7.24
N ARG A 153 -2.88 22.77 -6.36
CA ARG A 153 -2.21 24.07 -6.33
C ARG A 153 -1.37 24.27 -5.07
N ASP A 154 -2.01 24.19 -3.91
CA ASP A 154 -1.38 24.49 -2.63
C ASP A 154 -0.81 23.23 -1.98
N ILE A 155 -1.49 22.10 -2.15
CA ILE A 155 -1.04 20.74 -1.80
C ILE A 155 -1.20 19.80 -2.98
N SER A 156 -0.44 18.71 -3.00
CA SER A 156 -0.57 17.64 -4.00
C SER A 156 -1.01 16.34 -3.32
N ILE A 157 -1.83 15.55 -4.01
CA ILE A 157 -2.28 14.23 -3.54
C ILE A 157 -1.88 13.18 -4.57
N ILE A 158 -1.42 12.04 -4.08
CA ILE A 158 -1.23 10.83 -4.86
C ILE A 158 -2.20 9.79 -4.30
N SER A 159 -3.12 9.32 -5.11
CA SER A 159 -3.95 8.17 -4.79
C SER A 159 -3.23 6.89 -5.23
N TYR A 160 -3.15 5.91 -4.34
CA TYR A 160 -2.52 4.63 -4.68
C TYR A 160 -3.39 3.81 -5.63
N ASN A 161 -4.71 3.83 -5.42
CA ASN A 161 -5.68 3.16 -6.26
C ASN A 161 -6.57 4.17 -7.00
N GLU A 162 -6.95 3.83 -8.22
CA GLU A 162 -8.00 4.55 -8.92
C GLU A 162 -9.35 4.29 -8.25
N SER A 163 -10.11 5.36 -8.03
CA SER A 163 -11.45 5.29 -7.41
C SER A 163 -12.34 6.38 -8.00
N PRO A 164 -13.66 6.10 -8.20
CA PRO A 164 -14.60 7.12 -8.68
C PRO A 164 -14.64 8.39 -7.83
N ILE A 165 -14.27 8.30 -6.54
CA ILE A 165 -14.23 9.47 -5.66
C ILE A 165 -13.14 10.46 -6.09
N ASN A 166 -12.07 10.00 -6.73
CA ASN A 166 -10.98 10.85 -7.20
C ASN A 166 -11.50 11.91 -8.19
N GLU A 167 -12.44 11.55 -9.07
CA GLU A 167 -13.04 12.47 -10.04
C GLU A 167 -13.91 13.56 -9.39
N ILE A 168 -14.38 13.32 -8.16
CA ILE A 168 -15.28 14.23 -7.45
C ILE A 168 -14.53 15.20 -6.55
N ILE A 169 -13.42 14.75 -5.95
CA ILE A 169 -12.75 15.49 -4.88
C ILE A 169 -11.39 16.04 -5.27
N LEU A 170 -10.77 15.54 -6.33
CA LEU A 170 -9.50 16.01 -6.90
C LEU A 170 -9.72 16.83 -8.16
#